data_b6b4d2c6af788e56c8b2fa0074cbecea
#
_entry.id   b6b4d2c6af788e56c8b2fa0074cbecea
#
_cell.length_a   1.000
_cell.length_b   1.000
_cell.length_c   1.000
_cell.angle_alpha   90.00
_cell.angle_beta   90.00
_cell.angle_gamma   90.00
#
_symmetry.space_group_name_H-M   'P 1'
#
loop_
_entity.id
_entity.type
_entity.pdbx_description
1 polymer ?
#
loop_
_entity_poly.entity_id
_entity_poly.type
_entity_poly.pdbx_seq_one_letter_code
_entity_poly.pdbx_strand_id
1 'polypeptide(L)'
;SLVGSEMCIRDRFYSINTQFRDLAEKDNPNAQIFKEHDYTHVLFGLGTSIEEESVLDTYVIWGMKFNWGKIINFYKDPEYKEVIGNIVQKHGGYWGIFKIYMSLMPVKFRVFLRCLNMKKKWNYHDISEEMLDTKLRNLRQEYNIELIPLKYIPINRYNSKSV
;
A
#
# COMPACT_ATOMS: atom_id res chain seq x y z
N SER A 1 -3.54 13.00 11.08
CA SER A 1 -4.70 13.91 11.26
C SER A 1 -5.86 13.10 11.85
N LEU A 2 -6.50 13.60 12.91
CA LEU A 2 -7.65 12.97 13.58
C LEU A 2 -8.83 12.74 12.61
N VAL A 3 -9.02 13.64 11.66
CA VAL A 3 -10.10 13.58 10.67
C VAL A 3 -10.04 12.29 9.83
N GLY A 4 -8.85 11.87 9.41
CA GLY A 4 -8.70 10.64 8.61
C GLY A 4 -8.93 9.33 9.39
N SER A 5 -8.86 9.35 10.73
CA SER A 5 -9.07 8.15 11.55
C SER A 5 -10.55 7.87 11.87
N GLU A 6 -11.41 8.88 11.75
CA GLU A 6 -12.86 8.75 11.93
C GLU A 6 -13.58 8.24 10.67
N MET A 7 -12.92 8.28 9.51
CA MET A 7 -13.44 7.74 8.25
C MET A 7 -13.29 6.23 8.21
N CYS A 8 -14.19 5.55 7.49
CA CYS A 8 -14.04 4.12 7.19
C CYS A 8 -13.10 3.89 5.97
N ILE A 9 -12.77 2.63 5.68
CA ILE A 9 -11.97 2.30 4.51
C ILE A 9 -12.66 2.77 3.22
N ARG A 10 -13.96 2.49 3.07
CA ARG A 10 -14.76 2.84 1.91
C ARG A 10 -14.71 4.33 1.60
N ASP A 11 -15.01 5.18 2.60
CA ASP A 11 -15.02 6.63 2.41
C ASP A 11 -13.63 7.18 2.08
N ARG A 12 -12.61 6.65 2.73
CA ARG A 12 -11.24 7.08 2.51
C ARG A 12 -10.70 6.61 1.17
N PHE A 13 -11.09 5.44 0.69
CA PHE A 13 -10.71 4.90 -0.62
C PHE A 13 -11.03 5.88 -1.75
N TYR A 14 -12.23 6.43 -1.78
CA TYR A 14 -12.61 7.40 -2.80
C TYR A 14 -11.86 8.74 -2.70
N SER A 15 -11.22 9.02 -1.57
CA SER A 15 -10.43 10.25 -1.37
C SER A 15 -8.95 10.12 -1.75
N ILE A 16 -8.47 8.90 -2.01
CA ILE A 16 -7.08 8.63 -2.40
C ILE A 16 -7.02 8.45 -3.92
N ASN A 17 -6.12 9.21 -4.55
CA ASN A 17 -5.81 8.98 -5.96
C ASN A 17 -4.69 7.92 -6.02
N THR A 18 -5.03 6.69 -6.38
CA THR A 18 -4.08 5.60 -6.52
C THR A 18 -3.74 5.36 -7.98
N GLN A 19 -2.52 4.93 -8.25
CA GLN A 19 -2.05 4.64 -9.61
C GLN A 19 -2.70 3.39 -10.22
N PHE A 20 -3.33 2.53 -9.39
CA PHE A 20 -4.03 1.31 -9.83
C PHE A 20 -5.54 1.47 -9.84
N ARG A 21 -6.07 2.66 -9.54
CA ARG A 21 -7.52 2.88 -9.45
C ARG A 21 -8.23 2.53 -10.76
N ASP A 22 -7.70 2.97 -11.89
CA ASP A 22 -8.28 2.69 -13.20
C ASP A 22 -8.32 1.19 -13.51
N LEU A 23 -7.32 0.43 -13.04
CA LEU A 23 -7.29 -1.02 -13.16
C LEU A 23 -8.30 -1.72 -12.24
N ALA A 24 -8.50 -1.17 -11.03
CA ALA A 24 -9.48 -1.67 -10.06
C ALA A 24 -10.94 -1.46 -10.51
N GLU A 25 -11.21 -0.48 -11.36
CA GLU A 25 -12.54 -0.15 -11.89
C GLU A 25 -12.85 -0.81 -13.24
N LYS A 26 -11.83 -1.40 -13.91
CA LYS A 26 -12.02 -2.12 -15.18
C LYS A 26 -12.62 -3.52 -14.95
N ASP A 27 -13.25 -4.05 -15.99
CA ASP A 27 -13.66 -5.46 -16.07
C ASP A 27 -12.43 -6.36 -16.33
N ASN A 28 -11.57 -6.40 -15.31
CA ASN A 28 -10.31 -7.15 -15.31
C ASN A 28 -10.40 -8.26 -14.26
N PRO A 29 -9.98 -9.51 -14.58
CA PRO A 29 -9.96 -10.62 -13.62
C PRO A 29 -9.18 -10.33 -12.34
N ASN A 30 -8.23 -9.40 -12.40
CA ASN A 30 -7.41 -8.98 -11.25
C ASN A 30 -7.94 -7.71 -10.56
N ALA A 31 -9.07 -7.13 -11.00
CA ALA A 31 -9.61 -5.89 -10.42
C ALA A 31 -9.80 -5.97 -8.91
N GLN A 32 -10.22 -7.13 -8.40
CA GLN A 32 -10.37 -7.35 -6.96
C GLN A 32 -9.03 -7.22 -6.21
N ILE A 33 -7.94 -7.72 -6.78
CA ILE A 33 -6.59 -7.64 -6.16
C ILE A 33 -6.12 -6.19 -6.11
N PHE A 34 -6.40 -5.39 -7.15
CA PHE A 34 -6.09 -3.95 -7.14
C PHE A 34 -6.87 -3.20 -6.06
N LYS A 35 -8.18 -3.50 -5.91
CA LYS A 35 -8.99 -2.92 -4.82
C LYS A 35 -8.46 -3.28 -3.44
N GLU A 36 -8.13 -4.54 -3.23
CA GLU A 36 -7.56 -5.04 -1.97
C GLU A 36 -6.23 -4.35 -1.66
N HIS A 37 -5.39 -4.13 -2.68
CA HIS A 37 -4.15 -3.35 -2.57
C HIS A 37 -4.43 -1.91 -2.14
N ASP A 38 -5.35 -1.23 -2.80
CA ASP A 38 -5.70 0.15 -2.48
C ASP A 38 -6.29 0.30 -1.06
N TYR A 39 -7.07 -0.67 -0.59
CA TYR A 39 -7.53 -0.70 0.80
C TYR A 39 -6.38 -0.79 1.80
N THR A 40 -5.26 -1.42 1.43
CA THR A 40 -4.08 -1.47 2.30
C THR A 40 -3.42 -0.10 2.44
N HIS A 41 -3.36 0.72 1.39
CA HIS A 41 -2.92 2.12 1.50
C HIS A 41 -3.72 2.89 2.53
N VAL A 42 -5.06 2.74 2.48
CA VAL A 42 -5.97 3.38 3.44
C VAL A 42 -5.71 2.90 4.86
N LEU A 43 -5.62 1.58 5.05
CA LEU A 43 -5.45 0.97 6.37
C LEU A 43 -4.14 1.39 7.03
N PHE A 44 -3.02 1.37 6.28
CA PHE A 44 -1.70 1.73 6.80
C PHE A 44 -1.35 3.21 6.66
N GLY A 45 -2.26 4.02 6.09
CA GLY A 45 -2.11 5.48 6.02
C GLY A 45 -0.97 5.95 5.15
N LEU A 46 -0.68 5.22 4.08
CA LEU A 46 0.37 5.51 3.11
C LEU A 46 -0.24 6.01 1.79
N GLY A 47 0.50 6.88 1.09
CA GLY A 47 0.15 7.33 -0.25
C GLY A 47 0.72 6.40 -1.32
N THR A 48 0.78 6.90 -2.57
CA THR A 48 1.14 6.14 -3.78
C THR A 48 2.48 6.56 -4.38
N SER A 49 3.34 7.28 -3.64
CA SER A 49 4.71 7.51 -4.08
C SER A 49 5.51 6.21 -4.02
N ILE A 50 6.55 6.09 -4.86
CA ILE A 50 7.37 4.87 -4.88
C ILE A 50 8.00 4.56 -3.51
N GLU A 51 8.31 5.59 -2.74
CA GLU A 51 8.83 5.46 -1.39
C GLU A 51 7.77 4.89 -0.43
N GLU A 52 6.54 5.38 -0.51
CA GLU A 52 5.42 4.90 0.32
C GLU A 52 5.00 3.49 -0.08
N GLU A 53 4.96 3.18 -1.39
CA GLU A 53 4.76 1.82 -1.91
C GLU A 53 5.80 0.86 -1.35
N SER A 54 7.08 1.24 -1.41
CA SER A 54 8.16 0.41 -0.87
C SER A 54 8.02 0.17 0.65
N VAL A 55 7.48 1.12 1.39
CA VAL A 55 7.17 0.97 2.83
C VAL A 55 5.95 0.08 3.03
N LEU A 56 4.91 0.23 2.18
CA LEU A 56 3.71 -0.61 2.20
C LEU A 56 4.06 -2.08 1.95
N ASP A 57 4.95 -2.38 1.01
CA ASP A 57 5.44 -3.75 0.76
C ASP A 57 5.92 -4.43 2.04
N THR A 58 6.53 -3.65 2.95
CA THR A 58 7.00 -4.20 4.23
C THR A 58 5.83 -4.58 5.15
N TYR A 59 4.75 -3.76 5.18
CA TYR A 59 3.53 -4.13 5.89
C TYR A 59 2.86 -5.35 5.25
N VAL A 60 2.82 -5.44 3.91
CA VAL A 60 2.26 -6.59 3.19
C VAL A 60 3.01 -7.86 3.58
N ILE A 61 4.32 -7.87 3.49
CA ILE A 61 5.15 -9.06 3.74
C ILE A 61 5.05 -9.51 5.22
N TRP A 62 5.09 -8.59 6.17
CA TRP A 62 5.24 -8.91 7.59
C TRP A 62 3.95 -8.75 8.40
N GLY A 63 3.05 -7.88 7.99
CA GLY A 63 1.81 -7.54 8.71
C GLY A 63 0.56 -8.19 8.16
N MET A 64 0.63 -8.89 7.02
CA MET A 64 -0.55 -9.46 6.36
C MET A 64 -0.45 -10.97 6.18
N LYS A 65 -1.64 -11.59 5.96
CA LYS A 65 -1.79 -12.93 5.41
C LYS A 65 -2.22 -12.79 3.97
N PHE A 66 -1.52 -13.41 3.05
CA PHE A 66 -1.85 -13.35 1.63
C PHE A 66 -1.61 -14.70 0.93
N ASN A 67 -2.30 -14.91 -0.20
CA ASN A 67 -2.14 -16.10 -1.01
C ASN A 67 -1.07 -15.88 -2.08
N TRP A 68 0.07 -16.54 -1.93
CA TRP A 68 1.19 -16.45 -2.87
C TRP A 68 0.79 -16.77 -4.31
N GLY A 69 -0.12 -17.73 -4.53
CA GLY A 69 -0.58 -18.10 -5.86
C GLY A 69 -1.29 -16.93 -6.57
N LYS A 70 -2.17 -16.21 -5.85
CA LYS A 70 -2.84 -15.03 -6.39
C LYS A 70 -1.84 -13.92 -6.70
N ILE A 71 -0.87 -13.69 -5.82
CA ILE A 71 0.17 -12.66 -6.00
C ILE A 71 1.04 -12.98 -7.22
N ILE A 72 1.49 -14.22 -7.39
CA ILE A 72 2.29 -14.61 -8.55
C ILE A 72 1.52 -14.41 -9.86
N ASN A 73 0.22 -14.71 -9.89
CA ASN A 73 -0.61 -14.48 -11.07
C ASN A 73 -0.77 -12.99 -11.36
N PHE A 74 -0.94 -12.16 -10.32
CA PHE A 74 -0.97 -10.71 -10.42
C PHE A 74 0.31 -10.14 -11.05
N TYR A 75 1.49 -10.59 -10.61
CA TYR A 75 2.78 -10.16 -11.19
C TYR A 75 2.98 -10.60 -12.65
N LYS A 76 2.21 -11.57 -13.14
CA LYS A 76 2.24 -12.00 -14.54
C LYS A 76 1.34 -11.17 -15.44
N ASP A 77 0.43 -10.38 -14.87
CA ASP A 77 -0.51 -9.55 -15.62
C ASP A 77 0.23 -8.57 -16.55
N PRO A 78 -0.12 -8.51 -17.85
CA PRO A 78 0.54 -7.62 -18.80
C PRO A 78 0.37 -6.13 -18.46
N GLU A 79 -0.83 -5.72 -18.02
CA GLU A 79 -1.12 -4.33 -17.65
C GLU A 79 -0.31 -3.92 -16.43
N TYR A 80 -0.21 -4.81 -15.42
CA TYR A 80 0.65 -4.58 -14.26
C TYR A 80 2.12 -4.40 -14.65
N LYS A 81 2.64 -5.26 -15.54
CA LYS A 81 4.04 -5.15 -16.02
C LYS A 81 4.31 -3.84 -16.74
N GLU A 82 3.35 -3.35 -17.54
CA GLU A 82 3.47 -2.07 -18.20
C GLU A 82 3.55 -0.91 -17.20
N VAL A 83 2.66 -0.89 -16.20
CA VAL A 83 2.67 0.11 -15.13
C VAL A 83 3.99 0.10 -14.38
N ILE A 84 4.48 -1.07 -13.96
CA ILE A 84 5.76 -1.20 -13.26
C ILE A 84 6.93 -0.79 -14.16
N GLY A 85 6.91 -1.15 -15.45
CA GLY A 85 7.92 -0.75 -16.42
C GLY A 85 8.05 0.78 -16.51
N ASN A 86 6.92 1.48 -16.59
CA ASN A 86 6.87 2.93 -16.62
C ASN A 86 7.41 3.56 -15.31
N ILE A 87 7.05 2.99 -14.16
CA ILE A 87 7.57 3.43 -12.86
C ILE A 87 9.09 3.25 -12.79
N VAL A 88 9.61 2.10 -13.21
CA VAL A 88 11.05 1.83 -13.21
C VAL A 88 11.79 2.82 -14.11
N GLN A 89 11.31 3.09 -15.32
CA GLN A 89 11.92 4.06 -16.23
C GLN A 89 11.91 5.47 -15.64
N LYS A 90 10.78 5.92 -15.08
CA LYS A 90 10.63 7.24 -14.45
C LYS A 90 11.63 7.48 -13.32
N HIS A 91 12.03 6.43 -12.60
CA HIS A 91 12.93 6.52 -11.45
C HIS A 91 14.39 6.17 -11.76
N GLY A 92 14.81 6.20 -13.03
CA GLY A 92 16.20 5.95 -13.43
C GLY A 92 16.58 4.48 -13.54
N GLY A 93 15.61 3.66 -13.93
CA GLY A 93 15.78 2.23 -14.13
C GLY A 93 15.87 1.44 -12.82
N TYR A 94 16.22 0.18 -12.93
CA TYR A 94 16.36 -0.72 -11.77
C TYR A 94 17.39 -0.22 -10.74
N TRP A 95 18.42 0.48 -11.17
CA TRP A 95 19.42 1.05 -10.26
C TRP A 95 18.86 2.21 -9.43
N GLY A 96 18.01 3.02 -10.03
CA GLY A 96 17.30 4.09 -9.32
C GLY A 96 16.36 3.54 -8.25
N ILE A 97 15.56 2.54 -8.63
CA ILE A 97 14.68 1.82 -7.70
C ILE A 97 15.48 1.20 -6.54
N PHE A 98 16.60 0.52 -6.85
CA PHE A 98 17.46 -0.07 -5.82
C PHE A 98 17.96 0.98 -4.81
N LYS A 99 18.40 2.15 -5.27
CA LYS A 99 18.84 3.24 -4.38
C LYS A 99 17.70 3.72 -3.47
N ILE A 100 16.48 3.88 -4.01
CA ILE A 100 15.31 4.26 -3.23
C ILE A 100 15.06 3.21 -2.13
N TYR A 101 15.01 1.93 -2.48
CA TYR A 101 14.78 0.85 -1.53
C TYR A 101 15.85 0.79 -0.43
N MET A 102 17.12 0.99 -0.77
CA MET A 102 18.22 1.01 0.21
C MET A 102 18.14 2.21 1.15
N SER A 103 17.75 3.39 0.65
CA SER A 103 17.56 4.58 1.48
C SER A 103 16.43 4.44 2.51
N LEU A 104 15.45 3.58 2.21
CA LEU A 104 14.29 3.32 3.06
C LEU A 104 14.53 2.21 4.10
N MET A 105 15.67 1.51 4.08
CA MET A 105 15.95 0.40 5.01
C MET A 105 15.71 0.74 6.50
N PRO A 106 16.12 1.93 7.00
CA PRO A 106 15.84 2.27 8.41
C PRO A 106 14.33 2.40 8.71
N VAL A 107 13.55 2.91 7.75
CA VAL A 107 12.09 3.04 7.88
C VAL A 107 11.43 1.67 7.82
N LYS A 108 11.83 0.85 6.86
CA LYS A 108 11.35 -0.54 6.70
C LYS A 108 11.59 -1.39 7.95
N PHE A 109 12.75 -1.24 8.56
CA PHE A 109 13.05 -1.92 9.81
C PHE A 109 12.10 -1.50 10.96
N ARG A 110 11.78 -0.21 11.06
CA ARG A 110 10.78 0.27 12.04
C ARG A 110 9.39 -0.30 11.75
N VAL A 111 9.00 -0.37 10.47
CA VAL A 111 7.73 -0.99 10.07
C VAL A 111 7.71 -2.48 10.42
N PHE A 112 8.78 -3.20 10.13
CA PHE A 112 8.93 -4.60 10.51
C PHE A 112 8.70 -4.81 12.01
N LEU A 113 9.33 -4.01 12.88
CA LEU A 113 9.13 -4.10 14.33
C LEU A 113 7.67 -3.84 14.73
N ARG A 114 6.98 -2.88 14.06
CA ARG A 114 5.54 -2.65 14.29
C ARG A 114 4.69 -3.83 13.86
N CYS A 115 5.03 -4.48 12.75
CA CYS A 115 4.34 -5.68 12.31
C CYS A 115 4.46 -6.84 13.30
N LEU A 116 5.59 -6.94 14.03
CA LEU A 116 5.75 -7.93 15.10
C LEU A 116 4.84 -7.66 16.31
N ASN A 117 4.50 -6.39 16.55
CA ASN A 117 3.62 -5.98 17.65
C ASN A 117 2.13 -6.05 17.29
N MET A 118 1.77 -6.37 16.04
CA MET A 118 0.36 -6.55 15.65
C MET A 118 -0.25 -7.73 16.39
N LYS A 119 -1.46 -7.55 16.95
CA LYS A 119 -2.22 -8.61 17.64
C LYS A 119 -2.62 -9.74 16.71
N LYS A 120 -2.94 -9.39 15.46
CA LYS A 120 -3.28 -10.33 14.39
C LYS A 120 -2.86 -9.74 13.04
N LYS A 121 -2.58 -10.60 12.08
CA LYS A 121 -2.24 -10.15 10.73
C LYS A 121 -3.49 -9.83 9.94
N TRP A 122 -3.44 -8.76 9.15
CA TRP A 122 -4.49 -8.38 8.23
C TRP A 122 -4.67 -9.43 7.13
N ASN A 123 -5.91 -9.83 6.84
CA ASN A 123 -6.16 -10.75 5.73
C ASN A 123 -6.33 -9.97 4.43
N TYR A 124 -5.35 -10.07 3.55
CA TYR A 124 -5.29 -9.29 2.31
C TYR A 124 -6.44 -9.61 1.34
N HIS A 125 -6.90 -10.87 1.32
CA HIS A 125 -7.88 -11.36 0.34
C HIS A 125 -9.27 -11.62 0.90
N ASP A 126 -9.53 -11.23 2.13
CA ASP A 126 -10.79 -11.53 2.80
C ASP A 126 -11.22 -10.32 3.62
N ILE A 127 -11.56 -9.26 2.90
CA ILE A 127 -12.02 -8.00 3.46
C ILE A 127 -13.54 -7.98 3.37
N SER A 128 -14.21 -8.14 4.50
CA SER A 128 -15.67 -8.11 4.54
C SER A 128 -16.23 -6.70 4.36
N GLU A 129 -17.48 -6.60 3.87
CA GLU A 129 -18.19 -5.31 3.76
C GLU A 129 -18.26 -4.59 5.11
N GLU A 130 -18.46 -5.33 6.22
CA GLU A 130 -18.46 -4.77 7.57
C GLU A 130 -17.11 -4.11 7.92
N MET A 131 -15.98 -4.70 7.52
CA MET A 131 -14.65 -4.11 7.72
C MET A 131 -14.48 -2.82 6.91
N LEU A 132 -15.03 -2.77 5.68
CA LEU A 132 -14.97 -1.57 4.86
C LEU A 132 -15.72 -0.38 5.46
N ASP A 133 -16.80 -0.65 6.19
CA ASP A 133 -17.64 0.37 6.84
C ASP A 133 -17.20 0.66 8.29
N THR A 134 -16.25 -0.11 8.82
CA THR A 134 -15.71 0.12 10.16
C THR A 134 -14.74 1.31 10.16
N LYS A 135 -14.82 2.16 11.18
CA LYS A 135 -13.89 3.28 11.34
C LYS A 135 -12.44 2.80 11.37
N LEU A 136 -11.56 3.43 10.61
CA LEU A 136 -10.13 3.11 10.53
C LEU A 136 -9.46 3.06 11.91
N ARG A 137 -9.84 3.97 12.81
CA ARG A 137 -9.31 3.97 14.18
C ARG A 137 -9.62 2.65 14.90
N ASN A 138 -10.83 2.13 14.77
CA ASN A 138 -11.26 0.90 15.44
C ASN A 138 -10.52 -0.31 14.85
N LEU A 139 -10.42 -0.40 13.53
CA LEU A 139 -9.64 -1.45 12.87
C LEU A 139 -8.17 -1.43 13.29
N ARG A 140 -7.53 -0.27 13.25
CA ARG A 140 -6.13 -0.13 13.66
C ARG A 140 -5.93 -0.52 15.13
N GLN A 141 -6.87 -0.18 16.00
CA GLN A 141 -6.85 -0.53 17.42
C GLN A 141 -7.04 -2.04 17.65
N GLU A 142 -7.97 -2.66 16.91
CA GLU A 142 -8.25 -4.08 16.95
C GLU A 142 -7.04 -4.92 16.52
N TYR A 143 -6.36 -4.51 15.44
CA TYR A 143 -5.18 -5.18 14.91
C TYR A 143 -3.87 -4.74 15.58
N ASN A 144 -3.91 -3.72 16.42
CA ASN A 144 -2.73 -3.02 16.96
C ASN A 144 -1.80 -2.51 15.85
N ILE A 145 -2.39 -1.85 14.85
CA ILE A 145 -1.64 -1.24 13.74
C ILE A 145 -1.14 0.14 14.16
N GLU A 146 0.16 0.27 14.27
CA GLU A 146 0.84 1.55 14.46
C GLU A 146 1.29 2.13 13.12
N LEU A 147 0.80 3.32 12.78
CA LEU A 147 1.19 4.02 11.55
C LEU A 147 2.62 4.54 11.63
N ILE A 148 3.37 4.41 10.53
CA ILE A 148 4.65 5.09 10.41
C ILE A 148 4.42 6.59 10.14
N PRO A 149 5.00 7.51 10.93
CA PRO A 149 4.91 8.93 10.61
C PRO A 149 5.56 9.25 9.27
N LEU A 150 4.82 9.90 8.37
CA LEU A 150 5.28 10.24 7.01
C LEU A 150 6.59 11.05 6.98
N LYS A 151 6.89 11.80 8.03
CA LYS A 151 8.16 12.54 8.17
C LYS A 151 9.41 11.65 8.14
N TYR A 152 9.25 10.35 8.39
CA TYR A 152 10.36 9.39 8.33
C TYR A 152 10.57 8.80 6.93
N ILE A 153 9.63 9.03 6.01
CA ILE A 153 9.71 8.56 4.63
C ILE A 153 10.33 9.71 3.82
N PRO A 154 11.55 9.55 3.28
CA PRO A 154 12.21 10.58 2.48
C PRO A 154 11.58 10.63 1.09
N ILE A 155 10.40 11.26 0.98
CA ILE A 155 9.72 11.43 -0.31
C ILE A 155 10.50 12.44 -1.13
N ASN A 156 10.96 12.01 -2.29
CA ASN A 156 11.69 12.86 -3.21
C ASN A 156 10.70 13.78 -3.96
N ARG A 157 10.39 14.93 -3.38
CA ARG A 157 9.40 15.90 -3.91
C ARG A 157 9.76 16.52 -5.26
N TYR A 158 10.94 16.22 -5.80
CA TYR A 158 11.38 16.77 -7.10
C TYR A 158 10.61 16.19 -8.29
N ASN A 159 9.96 15.05 -8.16
CA ASN A 159 9.21 14.42 -9.25
C ASN A 159 7.69 14.70 -9.27
N SER A 160 7.17 15.46 -8.30
CA SER A 160 5.71 15.74 -8.22
C SER A 160 5.27 16.98 -9.02
N LYS A 161 6.18 17.63 -9.78
CA LYS A 161 5.89 18.87 -10.54
C LYS A 161 5.76 18.67 -12.06
N SER A 162 5.65 17.42 -12.53
CA SER A 162 5.48 17.16 -13.96
C SER A 162 4.36 16.12 -14.19
N VAL A 163 3.14 16.54 -13.95
CA VAL A 163 1.93 16.07 -14.66
C VAL A 163 0.98 17.26 -14.73
#